data_6f792ea41d7d87720dc1eae7058915d6
#
_entry.id   6f792ea41d7d87720dc1eae7058915d6
#
_cell.length_a   1.000
_cell.length_b   1.000
_cell.length_c   1.000
_cell.angle_alpha   90.00
_cell.angle_beta   90.00
_cell.angle_gamma   90.00
#
_symmetry.space_group_name_H-M   'P 1'
#
loop_
_entity.id
_entity.type
_entity.pdbx_description
1 polymer ?
#
loop_
_entity_poly.entity_id
_entity_poly.type
_entity_poly.pdbx_seq_one_letter_code
_entity_poly.pdbx_strand_id
1 'polypeptide(L)'
;MSMTKQAKKDAVEPEARRLRRELFTDEMLDQLMAATDERGLSLTGEGGFLPEMIKAVLERGMEAELTGHLGYDKGDPAGKGSGNSRNGSTPKTVGTEVGDIALDQPRDRNSTFASALVPKGARRLGGLEDMIISLYAGGMTIRDIQHHLASTLGTDLSHETISKVTDAVAEEVTAWQTRPLEAFYPVIYLDALVVKIRDGAHVSNRAAHIAVGVDMDGVKHVLGIWIQASEGAKFWASVCAELANRGVKDVLIVCCDGLTGFPEAIEATWSQAMVQTCVVHLIRASMRFVSYSDRKAVAAMLRPIYTAANEDAALMALATFADSKLGKKYPAAVASW
;
A
#
# COMPACT_ATOMS: atom_id res chain seq x y z
N MET A 1 20.65 4.66 22.26
CA MET A 1 20.33 5.14 20.90
C MET A 1 21.54 5.06 19.97
N SER A 2 22.12 3.89 19.75
CA SER A 2 23.31 3.76 18.86
C SER A 2 23.42 2.41 18.13
N MET A 3 22.34 1.65 17.97
CA MET A 3 22.36 0.36 17.25
C MET A 3 21.68 0.36 15.87
N THR A 4 21.09 1.47 15.44
CA THR A 4 20.27 1.49 14.18
C THR A 4 21.07 1.91 12.94
N LYS A 5 22.31 2.38 13.06
CA LYS A 5 23.15 2.76 11.91
C LYS A 5 24.09 1.64 11.42
N GLN A 6 24.40 0.66 12.25
CA GLN A 6 25.30 -0.46 11.90
C GLN A 6 24.58 -1.54 11.10
N ALA A 7 23.28 -1.80 11.36
CA ALA A 7 22.49 -2.84 10.70
C ALA A 7 22.14 -2.53 9.22
N LYS A 8 22.33 -1.28 8.75
CA LYS A 8 22.12 -0.91 7.33
C LYS A 8 23.37 -1.09 6.44
N LYS A 9 24.50 -1.48 7.00
CA LYS A 9 25.77 -1.58 6.26
C LYS A 9 26.08 -2.99 5.73
N ASP A 10 25.35 -4.02 6.18
CA ASP A 10 25.58 -5.43 5.83
C ASP A 10 24.50 -6.03 4.94
N ALA A 11 23.64 -5.20 4.32
CA ALA A 11 22.76 -5.69 3.26
C ALA A 11 23.63 -6.09 2.06
N VAL A 12 23.74 -7.40 1.80
CA VAL A 12 24.40 -7.96 0.60
C VAL A 12 23.78 -7.26 -0.61
N GLU A 13 24.62 -6.56 -1.38
CA GLU A 13 24.16 -5.85 -2.59
C GLU A 13 23.51 -6.84 -3.54
N PRO A 14 22.31 -6.56 -4.09
CA PRO A 14 21.64 -7.44 -5.05
C PRO A 14 22.56 -7.75 -6.23
N GLU A 15 22.63 -9.02 -6.62
CA GLU A 15 23.50 -9.52 -7.69
C GLU A 15 23.30 -8.76 -9.01
N ALA A 16 22.05 -8.40 -9.32
CA ALA A 16 21.71 -7.58 -10.48
C ALA A 16 22.41 -6.20 -10.47
N ARG A 17 22.60 -5.59 -9.29
CA ARG A 17 23.31 -4.31 -9.15
C ARG A 17 24.81 -4.46 -9.40
N ARG A 18 25.39 -5.57 -8.93
CA ARG A 18 26.79 -5.91 -9.21
C ARG A 18 27.02 -6.12 -10.70
N LEU A 19 26.19 -6.96 -11.33
CA LEU A 19 26.23 -7.23 -12.76
C LEU A 19 26.09 -5.94 -13.59
N ARG A 20 25.15 -5.05 -13.19
CA ARG A 20 24.98 -3.75 -13.85
C ARG A 20 26.27 -2.92 -13.81
N ARG A 21 26.98 -2.85 -12.65
CA ARG A 21 28.24 -2.11 -12.54
C ARG A 21 29.40 -2.74 -13.31
N GLU A 22 29.40 -4.06 -13.42
CA GLU A 22 30.42 -4.78 -14.19
C GLU A 22 30.23 -4.56 -15.70
N LEU A 23 28.97 -4.51 -16.17
CA LEU A 23 28.66 -4.36 -17.61
C LEU A 23 28.54 -2.90 -18.06
N PHE A 24 28.13 -2.01 -17.16
CA PHE A 24 27.91 -0.58 -17.45
C PHE A 24 28.74 0.25 -16.48
N THR A 25 29.95 0.63 -16.88
CA THR A 25 30.82 1.53 -16.11
C THR A 25 30.24 2.95 -16.11
N ASP A 26 30.65 3.78 -15.14
CA ASP A 26 30.16 5.15 -15.06
C ASP A 26 30.60 5.96 -16.31
N GLU A 27 31.81 5.71 -16.84
CA GLU A 27 32.28 6.33 -18.10
C GLU A 27 31.40 5.94 -19.30
N MET A 28 30.98 4.68 -19.38
CA MET A 28 30.08 4.21 -20.44
C MET A 28 28.71 4.85 -20.33
N LEU A 29 28.19 5.00 -19.12
CA LEU A 29 26.91 5.68 -18.87
C LEU A 29 27.00 7.17 -19.22
N ASP A 30 28.09 7.86 -18.87
CA ASP A 30 28.32 9.26 -19.21
C ASP A 30 28.41 9.46 -20.74
N GLN A 31 29.11 8.58 -21.45
CA GLN A 31 29.19 8.62 -22.92
C GLN A 31 27.82 8.40 -23.57
N LEU A 32 27.02 7.49 -23.01
CA LEU A 32 25.68 7.20 -23.47
C LEU A 32 24.75 8.40 -23.28
N MET A 33 24.81 9.04 -22.11
CA MET A 33 24.04 10.26 -21.81
C MET A 33 24.43 11.40 -22.74
N ALA A 34 25.72 11.65 -22.92
CA ALA A 34 26.23 12.66 -23.88
C ALA A 34 25.75 12.39 -25.31
N ALA A 35 25.81 11.14 -25.77
CA ALA A 35 25.37 10.77 -27.12
C ALA A 35 23.85 10.92 -27.32
N THR A 36 23.02 10.71 -26.29
CA THR A 36 21.59 10.98 -26.36
C THR A 36 21.27 12.47 -26.39
N ASP A 37 21.96 13.26 -25.58
CA ASP A 37 21.80 14.73 -25.54
C ASP A 37 22.23 15.39 -26.85
N GLU A 38 23.40 15.03 -27.41
CA GLU A 38 23.89 15.53 -28.69
C GLU A 38 22.95 15.28 -29.87
N ARG A 39 22.20 14.17 -29.82
CA ARG A 39 21.25 13.78 -30.87
C ARG A 39 19.82 14.25 -30.57
N GLY A 40 19.58 14.90 -29.44
CA GLY A 40 18.25 15.34 -29.02
C GLY A 40 17.26 14.19 -28.79
N LEU A 41 17.75 13.00 -28.39
CA LEU A 41 16.92 11.85 -28.15
C LEU A 41 16.32 11.90 -26.74
N SER A 42 15.02 11.60 -26.61
CA SER A 42 14.40 11.37 -25.30
C SER A 42 14.92 10.08 -24.67
N LEU A 43 15.04 10.05 -23.35
CA LEU A 43 15.36 8.83 -22.62
C LEU A 43 14.18 7.87 -22.53
N THR A 44 12.96 8.39 -22.38
CA THR A 44 11.72 7.63 -22.20
C THR A 44 10.68 8.06 -23.22
N GLY A 45 9.57 7.35 -23.30
CA GLY A 45 8.49 7.61 -24.24
C GLY A 45 8.71 6.95 -25.61
N GLU A 46 7.80 7.20 -26.54
CA GLU A 46 7.86 6.62 -27.89
C GLU A 46 9.13 7.05 -28.62
N GLY A 47 9.90 6.08 -29.15
CA GLY A 47 11.19 6.33 -29.79
C GLY A 47 12.33 6.74 -28.85
N GLY A 48 12.12 6.66 -27.53
CA GLY A 48 13.14 6.94 -26.53
C GLY A 48 14.26 5.90 -26.50
N PHE A 49 15.42 6.29 -25.97
CA PHE A 49 16.60 5.41 -25.95
C PHE A 49 16.38 4.17 -25.06
N LEU A 50 15.81 4.31 -23.87
CA LEU A 50 15.56 3.18 -22.95
C LEU A 50 14.56 2.16 -23.51
N PRO A 51 13.42 2.55 -24.10
CA PRO A 51 12.56 1.63 -24.83
C PRO A 51 13.29 0.82 -25.90
N GLU A 52 14.12 1.46 -26.72
CA GLU A 52 14.88 0.78 -27.76
C GLU A 52 15.94 -0.18 -27.20
N MET A 53 16.59 0.18 -26.10
CA MET A 53 17.53 -0.71 -25.41
C MET A 53 16.81 -1.94 -24.82
N ILE A 54 15.68 -1.73 -24.16
CA ILE A 54 14.88 -2.83 -23.61
C ILE A 54 14.35 -3.73 -24.73
N LYS A 55 13.89 -3.15 -25.85
CA LYS A 55 13.51 -3.90 -27.05
C LYS A 55 14.62 -4.84 -27.51
N ALA A 56 15.83 -4.32 -27.69
CA ALA A 56 16.97 -5.11 -28.15
C ALA A 56 17.29 -6.27 -27.18
N VAL A 57 17.22 -6.03 -25.87
CA VAL A 57 17.44 -7.06 -24.83
C VAL A 57 16.35 -8.13 -24.87
N LEU A 58 15.08 -7.73 -24.94
CA LEU A 58 13.95 -8.66 -24.97
C LEU A 58 13.95 -9.51 -26.25
N GLU A 59 14.16 -8.91 -27.42
CA GLU A 59 14.22 -9.64 -28.70
C GLU A 59 15.38 -10.64 -28.72
N ARG A 60 16.54 -10.23 -28.18
CA ARG A 60 17.68 -11.13 -28.06
C ARG A 60 17.42 -12.28 -27.08
N GLY A 61 16.77 -11.99 -25.97
CA GLY A 61 16.37 -13.01 -24.97
C GLY A 61 15.36 -14.00 -25.56
N MET A 62 14.32 -13.53 -26.24
CA MET A 62 13.33 -14.37 -26.90
C MET A 62 13.93 -15.25 -28.00
N GLU A 63 14.92 -14.75 -28.75
CA GLU A 63 15.62 -15.55 -29.75
C GLU A 63 16.46 -16.66 -29.10
N ALA A 64 17.07 -16.39 -27.93
CA ALA A 64 17.78 -17.40 -27.14
C ALA A 64 16.80 -18.46 -26.58
N GLU A 65 15.64 -18.04 -26.07
CA GLU A 65 14.57 -18.97 -25.64
C GLU A 65 14.10 -19.87 -26.78
N LEU A 66 13.90 -19.29 -27.98
CA LEU A 66 13.51 -20.07 -29.17
C LEU A 66 14.61 -21.06 -29.60
N THR A 67 15.88 -20.66 -29.50
CA THR A 67 17.02 -21.55 -29.75
C THR A 67 16.99 -22.76 -28.78
N GLY A 68 16.81 -22.49 -27.47
CA GLY A 68 16.66 -23.53 -26.47
C GLY A 68 15.45 -24.44 -26.71
N HIS A 69 14.31 -23.87 -27.14
CA HIS A 69 13.10 -24.61 -27.45
C HIS A 69 13.25 -25.53 -28.67
N LEU A 70 13.93 -25.07 -29.70
CA LEU A 70 14.15 -25.83 -30.93
C LEU A 70 15.33 -26.81 -30.85
N GLY A 71 16.30 -26.57 -29.94
CA GLY A 71 17.49 -27.38 -29.76
C GLY A 71 18.60 -27.14 -30.80
N TYR A 72 18.51 -26.08 -31.61
CA TYR A 72 19.53 -25.71 -32.60
C TYR A 72 19.56 -24.21 -32.88
N ASP A 73 20.73 -23.70 -33.29
CA ASP A 73 20.96 -22.31 -33.62
C ASP A 73 20.35 -21.86 -34.94
N LYS A 74 20.20 -20.54 -35.14
CA LYS A 74 19.73 -19.95 -36.39
C LYS A 74 20.75 -20.23 -37.52
N GLY A 75 20.28 -20.92 -38.56
CA GLY A 75 21.13 -21.31 -39.70
C GLY A 75 21.83 -22.66 -39.53
N ASP A 76 21.69 -23.34 -38.40
CA ASP A 76 22.28 -24.65 -38.18
C ASP A 76 21.63 -25.73 -39.09
N PRO A 77 22.43 -26.53 -39.81
CA PRO A 77 21.95 -27.66 -40.58
C PRO A 77 21.15 -28.69 -39.78
N ALA A 78 21.39 -28.82 -38.47
CA ALA A 78 20.64 -29.66 -37.56
C ALA A 78 19.11 -29.38 -37.53
N GLY A 79 18.71 -28.18 -37.92
CA GLY A 79 17.29 -27.82 -38.08
C GLY A 79 16.59 -28.47 -39.27
N LYS A 80 17.33 -29.04 -40.22
CA LYS A 80 16.74 -29.74 -41.38
C LYS A 80 16.16 -31.07 -40.95
N GLY A 81 14.82 -31.21 -41.02
CA GLY A 81 14.14 -32.46 -40.66
C GLY A 81 13.88 -32.64 -39.16
N SER A 82 14.14 -31.64 -38.34
CA SER A 82 13.88 -31.69 -36.86
C SER A 82 12.39 -31.74 -36.46
N GLY A 83 11.46 -31.64 -37.42
CA GLY A 83 10.02 -31.66 -37.18
C GLY A 83 9.46 -30.31 -36.78
N ASN A 84 10.28 -29.34 -36.35
CA ASN A 84 9.90 -27.96 -36.07
C ASN A 84 10.99 -26.99 -36.55
N SER A 85 10.61 -25.77 -36.88
CA SER A 85 11.56 -24.77 -37.40
C SER A 85 11.14 -23.35 -37.07
N ARG A 86 12.09 -22.41 -37.07
CA ARG A 86 11.80 -20.97 -36.98
C ARG A 86 10.85 -20.56 -38.11
N ASN A 87 9.85 -19.74 -37.76
CA ASN A 87 8.81 -19.29 -38.69
C ASN A 87 8.58 -17.76 -38.64
N GLY A 88 9.66 -17.02 -38.72
CA GLY A 88 9.62 -15.56 -38.64
C GLY A 88 9.23 -15.01 -37.29
N SER A 89 8.74 -13.79 -37.25
CA SER A 89 8.28 -13.07 -36.08
C SER A 89 6.86 -12.52 -36.28
N THR A 90 6.23 -12.13 -35.19
CA THR A 90 4.95 -11.43 -35.18
C THR A 90 5.14 -10.11 -34.42
N PRO A 91 4.78 -8.96 -35.01
CA PRO A 91 4.85 -7.68 -34.32
C PRO A 91 3.89 -7.66 -33.12
N LYS A 92 4.35 -7.13 -32.00
CA LYS A 92 3.59 -7.04 -30.75
C LYS A 92 4.02 -5.80 -30.01
N THR A 93 3.09 -4.94 -29.65
CA THR A 93 3.36 -3.80 -28.76
C THR A 93 3.07 -4.19 -27.32
N VAL A 94 4.00 -3.86 -26.43
CA VAL A 94 3.89 -4.04 -24.99
C VAL A 94 4.19 -2.73 -24.27
N GLY A 95 3.29 -2.34 -23.35
CA GLY A 95 3.50 -1.19 -22.48
C GLY A 95 4.50 -1.51 -21.37
N THR A 96 5.40 -0.57 -21.09
CA THR A 96 6.39 -0.66 -20.02
C THR A 96 6.43 0.64 -19.21
N GLU A 97 7.18 0.64 -18.11
CA GLU A 97 7.42 1.85 -17.27
C GLU A 97 8.18 2.96 -17.99
N VAL A 98 8.81 2.67 -19.12
CA VAL A 98 9.60 3.64 -19.90
C VAL A 98 8.95 4.03 -21.22
N GLY A 99 7.78 3.47 -21.53
CA GLY A 99 7.01 3.70 -22.75
C GLY A 99 6.61 2.40 -23.44
N ASP A 100 5.84 2.54 -24.53
CA ASP A 100 5.44 1.42 -25.36
C ASP A 100 6.60 0.92 -26.22
N ILE A 101 6.76 -0.41 -26.27
CA ILE A 101 7.82 -1.09 -27.02
C ILE A 101 7.19 -1.97 -28.09
N ALA A 102 7.50 -1.70 -29.35
CA ALA A 102 7.12 -2.54 -30.48
C ALA A 102 8.16 -3.66 -30.64
N LEU A 103 7.80 -4.89 -30.26
CA LEU A 103 8.63 -6.08 -30.30
C LEU A 103 8.32 -6.95 -31.51
N ASP A 104 9.35 -7.59 -32.05
CA ASP A 104 9.23 -8.69 -33.02
C ASP A 104 9.33 -10.04 -32.30
N GLN A 105 8.18 -10.58 -31.87
CA GLN A 105 8.11 -11.84 -31.15
C GLN A 105 8.39 -13.03 -32.08
N PRO A 106 9.45 -13.82 -31.88
CA PRO A 106 9.79 -14.94 -32.74
C PRO A 106 8.78 -16.08 -32.59
N ARG A 107 8.63 -16.87 -33.67
CA ARG A 107 7.71 -18.02 -33.75
C ARG A 107 8.40 -19.26 -34.28
N ASP A 108 7.90 -20.40 -33.84
CA ASP A 108 8.16 -21.69 -34.47
C ASP A 108 7.02 -22.08 -35.44
N ARG A 109 7.29 -23.03 -36.30
CA ARG A 109 6.34 -23.51 -37.32
C ARG A 109 5.13 -24.20 -36.73
N ASN A 110 5.33 -24.93 -35.62
CA ASN A 110 4.29 -25.69 -34.96
C ASN A 110 3.48 -24.85 -33.94
N SER A 111 3.83 -23.57 -33.74
CA SER A 111 3.18 -22.67 -32.76
C SER A 111 3.24 -23.17 -31.31
N THR A 112 4.26 -23.98 -30.98
CA THR A 112 4.49 -24.54 -29.67
C THR A 112 5.37 -23.69 -28.77
N PHE A 113 6.14 -22.77 -29.35
CA PHE A 113 6.98 -21.83 -28.59
C PHE A 113 6.15 -20.80 -27.83
N ALA A 114 6.45 -20.64 -26.56
CA ALA A 114 5.93 -19.58 -25.70
C ALA A 114 7.09 -18.97 -24.90
N SER A 115 7.36 -17.68 -25.13
CA SER A 115 8.40 -16.97 -24.40
C SER A 115 8.01 -16.78 -22.93
N ALA A 116 8.94 -17.02 -22.00
CA ALA A 116 8.80 -16.68 -20.61
C ALA A 116 9.03 -15.16 -20.36
N LEU A 117 9.91 -14.53 -21.13
CA LEU A 117 10.18 -13.09 -21.05
C LEU A 117 8.98 -12.25 -21.49
N VAL A 118 8.28 -12.68 -22.55
CA VAL A 118 7.10 -12.00 -23.10
C VAL A 118 5.98 -13.04 -23.29
N PRO A 119 5.21 -13.38 -22.24
CA PRO A 119 4.17 -14.39 -22.32
C PRO A 119 3.14 -14.15 -23.43
N LYS A 120 2.55 -15.22 -23.95
CA LYS A 120 1.49 -15.14 -24.95
C LYS A 120 0.30 -14.35 -24.37
N GLY A 121 -0.13 -13.29 -25.07
CA GLY A 121 -1.22 -12.42 -24.61
C GLY A 121 -0.79 -11.29 -23.69
N ALA A 122 0.44 -11.26 -23.16
CA ALA A 122 0.94 -10.14 -22.39
C ALA A 122 0.95 -8.86 -23.24
N ARG A 123 0.32 -7.81 -22.75
CA ARG A 123 0.29 -6.47 -23.37
C ARG A 123 1.09 -5.46 -22.56
N ARG A 124 1.57 -5.83 -21.38
CA ARG A 124 2.35 -5.02 -20.46
C ARG A 124 3.48 -5.83 -19.87
N LEU A 125 4.59 -5.19 -19.61
CA LEU A 125 5.76 -5.76 -18.95
C LEU A 125 6.25 -4.76 -17.89
N GLY A 126 6.74 -5.28 -16.77
CA GLY A 126 7.20 -4.46 -15.65
C GLY A 126 6.07 -3.98 -14.74
N GLY A 127 6.39 -3.04 -13.84
CA GLY A 127 5.50 -2.54 -12.78
C GLY A 127 4.45 -1.51 -13.21
N LEU A 128 4.09 -1.43 -14.51
CA LEU A 128 3.10 -0.46 -14.97
C LEU A 128 1.72 -0.64 -14.28
N GLU A 129 1.34 -1.87 -13.99
CA GLU A 129 0.11 -2.14 -13.22
C GLU A 129 0.25 -1.66 -11.78
N ASP A 130 1.40 -1.92 -11.13
CA ASP A 130 1.69 -1.43 -9.78
C ASP A 130 1.74 0.11 -9.75
N MET A 131 2.25 0.75 -10.79
CA MET A 131 2.23 2.20 -10.93
C MET A 131 0.80 2.74 -11.04
N ILE A 132 -0.05 2.14 -11.87
CA ILE A 132 -1.48 2.50 -11.99
C ILE A 132 -2.17 2.38 -10.64
N ILE A 133 -1.95 1.27 -9.94
CA ILE A 133 -2.50 1.01 -8.60
C ILE A 133 -2.02 2.08 -7.61
N SER A 134 -0.73 2.40 -7.62
CA SER A 134 -0.14 3.41 -6.73
C SER A 134 -0.72 4.81 -6.98
N LEU A 135 -0.86 5.22 -8.24
CA LEU A 135 -1.47 6.50 -8.63
C LEU A 135 -2.95 6.56 -8.22
N TYR A 136 -3.68 5.47 -8.43
CA TYR A 136 -5.09 5.35 -8.03
C TYR A 136 -5.26 5.39 -6.51
N ALA A 137 -4.43 4.66 -5.77
CA ALA A 137 -4.38 4.70 -4.31
C ALA A 137 -3.97 6.08 -3.78
N GLY A 138 -3.15 6.83 -4.53
CA GLY A 138 -2.80 8.22 -4.25
C GLY A 138 -3.95 9.22 -4.49
N GLY A 139 -5.11 8.75 -5.01
CA GLY A 139 -6.32 9.55 -5.20
C GLY A 139 -6.49 10.15 -6.60
N MET A 140 -5.67 9.76 -7.57
CA MET A 140 -5.86 10.17 -8.97
C MET A 140 -7.10 9.50 -9.57
N THR A 141 -7.86 10.25 -10.38
CA THR A 141 -8.94 9.65 -11.16
C THR A 141 -8.37 8.85 -12.34
N ILE A 142 -9.16 7.94 -12.90
CA ILE A 142 -8.73 7.15 -14.08
C ILE A 142 -8.29 8.07 -15.23
N ARG A 143 -8.96 9.22 -15.42
CA ARG A 143 -8.57 10.21 -16.45
C ARG A 143 -7.25 10.89 -16.14
N ASP A 144 -7.01 11.21 -14.86
CA ASP A 144 -5.74 11.81 -14.44
C ASP A 144 -4.58 10.83 -14.63
N ILE A 145 -4.81 9.53 -14.33
CA ILE A 145 -3.84 8.46 -14.56
C ILE A 145 -3.56 8.31 -16.06
N GLN A 146 -4.60 8.26 -16.89
CA GLN A 146 -4.44 8.20 -18.35
C GLN A 146 -3.61 9.37 -18.87
N HIS A 147 -3.95 10.59 -18.49
CA HIS A 147 -3.22 11.79 -18.88
C HIS A 147 -1.77 11.77 -18.36
N HIS A 148 -1.55 11.34 -17.13
CA HIS A 148 -0.22 11.24 -16.52
C HIS A 148 0.67 10.23 -17.27
N LEU A 149 0.16 9.04 -17.58
CA LEU A 149 0.91 8.01 -18.31
C LEU A 149 1.21 8.46 -19.75
N ALA A 150 0.25 9.06 -20.44
CA ALA A 150 0.47 9.59 -21.78
C ALA A 150 1.51 10.70 -21.80
N SER A 151 1.44 11.65 -20.85
CA SER A 151 2.35 12.81 -20.82
C SER A 151 3.76 12.48 -20.30
N THR A 152 3.89 11.48 -19.40
CA THR A 152 5.16 11.17 -18.73
C THR A 152 5.90 10.01 -19.40
N LEU A 153 5.17 8.98 -19.84
CA LEU A 153 5.74 7.75 -20.39
C LEU A 153 5.45 7.58 -21.88
N GLY A 154 4.63 8.45 -22.50
CA GLY A 154 4.17 8.26 -23.88
C GLY A 154 3.29 7.02 -24.07
N THR A 155 2.79 6.43 -22.97
CA THR A 155 1.95 5.22 -23.00
C THR A 155 0.49 5.61 -23.02
N ASP A 156 -0.22 5.30 -24.10
CA ASP A 156 -1.66 5.55 -24.20
C ASP A 156 -2.45 4.32 -23.77
N LEU A 157 -3.08 4.41 -22.61
CA LEU A 157 -3.96 3.36 -22.07
C LEU A 157 -5.42 3.80 -22.14
N SER A 158 -6.28 2.88 -22.58
CA SER A 158 -7.71 3.14 -22.56
C SER A 158 -8.25 3.23 -21.12
N HIS A 159 -9.32 4.01 -20.93
CA HIS A 159 -10.04 4.09 -19.65
C HIS A 159 -10.43 2.71 -19.12
N GLU A 160 -10.91 1.81 -20.00
CA GLU A 160 -11.26 0.43 -19.64
C GLU A 160 -10.06 -0.37 -19.13
N THR A 161 -8.88 -0.15 -19.70
CA THR A 161 -7.67 -0.85 -19.27
C THR A 161 -7.27 -0.47 -17.85
N ILE A 162 -7.29 0.84 -17.56
CA ILE A 162 -6.99 1.34 -16.21
C ILE A 162 -8.06 0.87 -15.21
N SER A 163 -9.36 0.91 -15.60
CA SER A 163 -10.45 0.39 -14.77
C SER A 163 -10.25 -1.08 -14.43
N LYS A 164 -9.90 -1.93 -15.40
CA LYS A 164 -9.64 -3.35 -15.14
C LYS A 164 -8.49 -3.61 -14.17
N VAL A 165 -7.43 -2.80 -14.24
CA VAL A 165 -6.31 -2.90 -13.30
C VAL A 165 -6.77 -2.50 -11.90
N THR A 166 -7.54 -1.42 -11.76
CA THR A 166 -8.06 -0.97 -10.46
C THR A 166 -9.13 -1.90 -9.90
N ASP A 167 -9.95 -2.52 -10.75
CA ASP A 167 -10.98 -3.50 -10.35
C ASP A 167 -10.36 -4.79 -9.83
N ALA A 168 -9.23 -5.24 -10.40
CA ALA A 168 -8.49 -6.41 -9.89
C ALA A 168 -8.00 -6.18 -8.43
N VAL A 169 -7.62 -4.96 -8.07
CA VAL A 169 -7.26 -4.59 -6.68
C VAL A 169 -8.46 -4.73 -5.73
N ALA A 170 -9.69 -4.47 -6.19
CA ALA A 170 -10.87 -4.61 -5.35
C ALA A 170 -11.10 -6.06 -4.88
N GLU A 171 -10.75 -7.06 -5.71
CA GLU A 171 -10.80 -8.46 -5.33
C GLU A 171 -9.76 -8.79 -4.24
N GLU A 172 -8.53 -8.28 -4.39
CA GLU A 172 -7.48 -8.46 -3.38
C GLU A 172 -7.83 -7.76 -2.06
N VAL A 173 -8.40 -6.55 -2.12
CA VAL A 173 -8.89 -5.82 -0.93
C VAL A 173 -9.99 -6.61 -0.25
N THR A 174 -10.93 -7.21 -1.02
CA THR A 174 -11.99 -8.05 -0.46
C THR A 174 -11.43 -9.31 0.20
N ALA A 175 -10.49 -9.99 -0.46
CA ALA A 175 -9.82 -11.15 0.10
C ALA A 175 -9.04 -10.80 1.37
N TRP A 176 -8.35 -9.65 1.39
CA TRP A 176 -7.66 -9.13 2.56
C TRP A 176 -8.64 -8.82 3.70
N GLN A 177 -9.77 -8.16 3.40
CA GLN A 177 -10.78 -7.77 4.40
C GLN A 177 -11.44 -9.01 5.04
N THR A 178 -11.62 -10.09 4.28
CA THR A 178 -12.30 -11.32 4.75
C THR A 178 -11.34 -12.41 5.24
N ARG A 179 -10.02 -12.18 5.20
CA ARG A 179 -9.03 -13.18 5.58
C ARG A 179 -9.22 -13.67 7.02
N PRO A 180 -8.87 -14.93 7.33
CA PRO A 180 -8.78 -15.42 8.70
C PRO A 180 -7.82 -14.59 9.54
N LEU A 181 -8.12 -14.41 10.82
CA LEU A 181 -7.31 -13.68 11.78
C LEU A 181 -6.76 -14.64 12.84
N GLU A 182 -5.73 -14.18 13.56
CA GLU A 182 -5.21 -14.90 14.72
C GLU A 182 -6.27 -15.05 15.80
N ALA A 183 -6.19 -16.14 16.56
CA ALA A 183 -7.17 -16.43 17.61
C ALA A 183 -7.06 -15.51 18.83
N PHE A 184 -5.90 -14.88 19.01
CA PHE A 184 -5.61 -14.05 20.18
C PHE A 184 -4.84 -12.79 19.81
N TYR A 185 -5.32 -11.65 20.31
CA TYR A 185 -4.63 -10.36 20.27
C TYR A 185 -4.60 -9.76 21.68
N PRO A 186 -3.42 -9.54 22.31
CA PRO A 186 -3.32 -8.84 23.58
C PRO A 186 -4.03 -7.50 23.59
N VAL A 187 -3.94 -6.73 22.52
CA VAL A 187 -4.58 -5.41 22.42
C VAL A 187 -5.23 -5.24 21.05
N ILE A 188 -6.48 -4.77 21.04
CA ILE A 188 -7.15 -4.28 19.83
C ILE A 188 -7.48 -2.80 20.01
N TYR A 189 -7.12 -1.98 19.02
CA TYR A 189 -7.54 -0.58 18.90
C TYR A 189 -8.69 -0.49 17.90
N LEU A 190 -9.78 0.16 18.31
CA LEU A 190 -10.94 0.45 17.49
C LEU A 190 -11.10 1.98 17.39
N ASP A 191 -10.99 2.52 16.19
CA ASP A 191 -11.01 3.97 15.95
C ASP A 191 -11.70 4.29 14.62
N ALA A 192 -12.20 5.51 14.48
CA ALA A 192 -12.81 5.98 13.24
C ALA A 192 -12.18 7.30 12.78
N LEU A 193 -11.88 7.35 11.49
CA LEU A 193 -11.37 8.54 10.83
C LEU A 193 -12.43 9.10 9.88
N VAL A 194 -12.61 10.42 9.88
CA VAL A 194 -13.46 11.07 8.88
C VAL A 194 -12.68 11.24 7.59
N VAL A 195 -13.15 10.59 6.54
CA VAL A 195 -12.58 10.66 5.18
C VAL A 195 -13.56 11.29 4.22
N LYS A 196 -13.05 11.98 3.20
CA LYS A 196 -13.86 12.52 2.11
C LYS A 196 -13.96 11.49 1.01
N ILE A 197 -15.17 11.04 0.72
CA ILE A 197 -15.43 10.07 -0.35
C ILE A 197 -16.25 10.75 -1.43
N ARG A 198 -15.79 10.60 -2.68
CA ARG A 198 -16.52 11.03 -3.87
C ARG A 198 -17.46 9.90 -4.30
N ASP A 199 -18.74 10.21 -4.41
CA ASP A 199 -19.77 9.35 -4.96
C ASP A 199 -20.44 10.10 -6.11
N GLY A 200 -20.09 9.75 -7.33
CA GLY A 200 -20.47 10.49 -8.53
C GLY A 200 -19.97 11.94 -8.52
N ALA A 201 -20.91 12.90 -8.56
CA ALA A 201 -20.62 14.33 -8.55
C ALA A 201 -20.48 14.92 -7.13
N HIS A 202 -20.83 14.17 -6.10
CA HIS A 202 -20.84 14.65 -4.71
C HIS A 202 -19.63 14.14 -3.92
N VAL A 203 -19.10 15.00 -3.04
CA VAL A 203 -18.09 14.63 -2.05
C VAL A 203 -18.74 14.73 -0.67
N SER A 204 -18.79 13.60 0.04
CA SER A 204 -19.34 13.52 1.40
C SER A 204 -18.31 13.06 2.40
N ASN A 205 -18.47 13.50 3.64
CA ASN A 205 -17.70 12.95 4.74
C ASN A 205 -18.29 11.59 5.12
N ARG A 206 -17.41 10.60 5.27
CA ARG A 206 -17.74 9.24 5.73
C ARG A 206 -16.82 8.86 6.87
N ALA A 207 -17.30 8.02 7.78
CA ALA A 207 -16.47 7.43 8.81
C ALA A 207 -15.78 6.17 8.26
N ALA A 208 -14.47 6.16 8.28
CA ALA A 208 -13.64 4.97 8.05
C ALA A 208 -13.29 4.36 9.40
N HIS A 209 -13.95 3.28 9.76
CA HIS A 209 -13.72 2.53 10.99
C HIS A 209 -12.56 1.58 10.79
N ILE A 210 -11.61 1.57 11.71
CA ILE A 210 -10.37 0.80 11.60
C ILE A 210 -10.19 -0.02 12.86
N ALA A 211 -9.91 -1.30 12.70
CA ALA A 211 -9.46 -2.18 13.76
C ALA A 211 -7.98 -2.52 13.59
N VAL A 212 -7.18 -2.31 14.63
CA VAL A 212 -5.76 -2.64 14.67
C VAL A 212 -5.49 -3.57 15.83
N GLY A 213 -5.05 -4.80 15.56
CA GLY A 213 -4.61 -5.77 16.56
C GLY A 213 -3.09 -5.68 16.78
N VAL A 214 -2.67 -5.89 18.02
CA VAL A 214 -1.27 -6.10 18.39
C VAL A 214 -1.11 -7.58 18.70
N ASP A 215 -0.17 -8.25 18.05
CA ASP A 215 0.12 -9.66 18.31
C ASP A 215 1.03 -9.87 19.53
N MET A 216 1.41 -11.12 19.80
CA MET A 216 2.26 -11.49 20.94
C MET A 216 3.70 -10.97 20.80
N ASP A 217 4.14 -10.64 19.58
CA ASP A 217 5.46 -10.07 19.30
C ASP A 217 5.46 -8.53 19.36
N GLY A 218 4.29 -7.92 19.64
CA GLY A 218 4.09 -6.49 19.70
C GLY A 218 3.94 -5.82 18.33
N VAL A 219 3.76 -6.61 17.27
CA VAL A 219 3.57 -6.09 15.91
C VAL A 219 2.10 -5.69 15.72
N LYS A 220 1.90 -4.55 15.05
CA LYS A 220 0.57 -4.03 14.75
C LYS A 220 0.09 -4.51 13.39
N HIS A 221 -1.12 -5.06 13.37
CA HIS A 221 -1.80 -5.54 12.17
C HIS A 221 -3.12 -4.80 11.98
N VAL A 222 -3.37 -4.25 10.80
CA VAL A 222 -4.71 -3.75 10.47
C VAL A 222 -5.62 -4.96 10.24
N LEU A 223 -6.61 -5.15 11.10
CA LEU A 223 -7.52 -6.29 11.05
C LEU A 223 -8.64 -6.09 10.03
N GLY A 224 -9.08 -4.85 9.84
CA GLY A 224 -10.10 -4.48 8.86
C GLY A 224 -10.33 -2.98 8.81
N ILE A 225 -10.98 -2.55 7.71
CA ILE A 225 -11.41 -1.16 7.47
C ILE A 225 -12.84 -1.19 6.95
N TRP A 226 -13.74 -0.41 7.55
CA TRP A 226 -15.15 -0.33 7.16
C TRP A 226 -15.56 1.11 6.94
N ILE A 227 -16.28 1.38 5.85
CA ILE A 227 -16.73 2.72 5.51
C ILE A 227 -18.23 2.82 5.77
N GLN A 228 -18.64 3.80 6.58
CA GLN A 228 -20.05 4.05 6.92
C GLN A 228 -20.39 5.54 6.84
N ALA A 229 -21.69 5.82 6.74
CA ALA A 229 -22.20 7.19 6.72
C ALA A 229 -22.04 7.88 8.09
N SER A 230 -22.20 7.11 9.18
CA SER A 230 -22.12 7.62 10.56
C SER A 230 -21.51 6.57 11.49
N GLU A 231 -20.96 7.04 12.57
CA GLU A 231 -20.45 6.23 13.66
C GLU A 231 -21.58 5.90 14.66
N GLY A 232 -21.59 4.66 15.18
CA GLY A 232 -22.58 4.24 16.17
C GLY A 232 -22.26 2.90 16.81
N ALA A 233 -22.66 2.71 18.08
CA ALA A 233 -22.40 1.48 18.85
C ALA A 233 -22.91 0.21 18.15
N LYS A 234 -24.06 0.27 17.46
CA LYS A 234 -24.61 -0.85 16.71
C LYS A 234 -23.69 -1.30 15.57
N PHE A 235 -23.02 -0.36 14.90
CA PHE A 235 -22.09 -0.69 13.86
C PHE A 235 -20.81 -1.33 14.45
N TRP A 236 -20.30 -0.79 15.56
CA TRP A 236 -19.17 -1.37 16.24
C TRP A 236 -19.45 -2.79 16.77
N ALA A 237 -20.69 -3.07 17.20
CA ALA A 237 -21.08 -4.44 17.54
C ALA A 237 -20.96 -5.39 16.33
N SER A 238 -21.33 -4.93 15.12
CA SER A 238 -21.16 -5.73 13.91
C SER A 238 -19.68 -5.93 13.53
N VAL A 239 -18.82 -4.95 13.77
CA VAL A 239 -17.38 -5.05 13.56
C VAL A 239 -16.76 -6.07 14.53
N CYS A 240 -17.09 -6.01 15.82
CA CYS A 240 -16.62 -6.98 16.81
C CYS A 240 -17.05 -8.41 16.45
N ALA A 241 -18.32 -8.60 16.06
CA ALA A 241 -18.84 -9.89 15.63
C ALA A 241 -18.14 -10.41 14.36
N GLU A 242 -17.84 -9.54 13.40
CA GLU A 242 -17.09 -9.91 12.19
C GLU A 242 -15.67 -10.36 12.53
N LEU A 243 -14.96 -9.61 13.40
CA LEU A 243 -13.62 -10.01 13.85
C LEU A 243 -13.64 -11.38 14.55
N ALA A 244 -14.64 -11.63 15.41
CA ALA A 244 -14.82 -12.92 16.06
C ALA A 244 -15.08 -14.05 15.04
N ASN A 245 -15.95 -13.81 14.05
CA ASN A 245 -16.24 -14.77 12.98
C ASN A 245 -15.02 -15.08 12.10
N ARG A 246 -14.10 -14.12 11.95
CA ARG A 246 -12.84 -14.28 11.22
C ARG A 246 -11.75 -14.96 12.05
N GLY A 247 -12.01 -15.30 13.30
CA GLY A 247 -11.13 -16.14 14.12
C GLY A 247 -10.68 -15.54 15.44
N VAL A 248 -10.92 -14.26 15.74
CA VAL A 248 -10.49 -13.63 17.00
C VAL A 248 -11.34 -14.16 18.16
N LYS A 249 -10.77 -15.06 18.95
CA LYS A 249 -11.47 -15.73 20.07
C LYS A 249 -11.27 -15.02 21.39
N ASP A 250 -10.12 -14.38 21.60
CA ASP A 250 -9.76 -13.77 22.86
C ASP A 250 -8.95 -12.48 22.68
N VAL A 251 -9.23 -11.49 23.55
CA VAL A 251 -8.60 -10.18 23.59
C VAL A 251 -8.46 -9.74 25.04
N LEU A 252 -7.29 -9.29 25.48
CA LEU A 252 -7.12 -8.80 26.86
C LEU A 252 -7.61 -7.36 27.02
N ILE A 253 -7.22 -6.48 26.08
CA ILE A 253 -7.53 -5.05 26.17
C ILE A 253 -8.10 -4.57 24.83
N VAL A 254 -9.26 -3.94 24.85
CA VAL A 254 -9.80 -3.22 23.70
C VAL A 254 -9.79 -1.73 23.99
N CYS A 255 -9.01 -1.00 23.20
CA CYS A 255 -8.94 0.46 23.25
C CYS A 255 -9.94 1.06 22.25
N CYS A 256 -10.90 1.84 22.73
CA CYS A 256 -11.89 2.51 21.88
C CYS A 256 -12.07 3.97 22.30
N ASP A 257 -12.86 4.74 21.54
CA ASP A 257 -13.30 6.05 21.99
C ASP A 257 -14.39 5.92 23.10
N GLY A 258 -14.78 7.03 23.68
CA GLY A 258 -15.80 7.08 24.73
C GLY A 258 -17.25 7.05 24.21
N LEU A 259 -17.52 6.44 23.05
CA LEU A 259 -18.87 6.35 22.50
C LEU A 259 -19.78 5.50 23.37
N THR A 260 -20.96 6.03 23.74
CA THR A 260 -21.96 5.33 24.56
C THR A 260 -22.41 4.05 23.86
N GLY A 261 -22.45 2.92 24.59
CA GLY A 261 -22.85 1.60 24.09
C GLY A 261 -21.71 0.83 23.41
N PHE A 262 -20.49 1.41 23.34
CA PHE A 262 -19.34 0.72 22.74
C PHE A 262 -18.76 -0.34 23.71
N PRO A 263 -18.57 -0.06 25.01
CA PRO A 263 -18.14 -1.07 25.98
C PRO A 263 -19.05 -2.30 25.97
N GLU A 264 -20.37 -2.12 25.99
CA GLU A 264 -21.34 -3.19 25.96
C GLU A 264 -21.25 -4.06 24.69
N ALA A 265 -20.96 -3.44 23.54
CA ALA A 265 -20.76 -4.15 22.30
C ALA A 265 -19.48 -5.01 22.32
N ILE A 266 -18.42 -4.54 22.96
CA ILE A 266 -17.16 -5.27 23.14
C ILE A 266 -17.37 -6.45 24.12
N GLU A 267 -17.96 -6.19 25.25
CA GLU A 267 -18.24 -7.20 26.30
C GLU A 267 -19.16 -8.32 25.79
N ALA A 268 -20.13 -7.99 24.92
CA ALA A 268 -21.00 -8.98 24.29
C ALA A 268 -20.23 -9.96 23.38
N THR A 269 -19.08 -9.53 22.82
CA THR A 269 -18.26 -10.35 21.94
C THR A 269 -17.12 -11.04 22.71
N TRP A 270 -16.40 -10.28 23.53
CA TRP A 270 -15.27 -10.76 24.37
C TRP A 270 -15.50 -10.38 25.83
N SER A 271 -16.22 -11.23 26.54
CA SER A 271 -16.69 -10.95 27.90
C SER A 271 -15.60 -10.78 28.97
N GLN A 272 -14.37 -11.21 28.65
CA GLN A 272 -13.20 -11.05 29.54
C GLN A 272 -12.31 -9.89 29.15
N ALA A 273 -12.60 -9.20 28.04
CA ALA A 273 -11.77 -8.10 27.58
C ALA A 273 -11.94 -6.86 28.48
N MET A 274 -10.82 -6.25 28.83
CA MET A 274 -10.82 -4.97 29.53
C MET A 274 -11.02 -3.85 28.50
N VAL A 275 -12.07 -3.07 28.66
CA VAL A 275 -12.31 -1.90 27.79
C VAL A 275 -11.54 -0.69 28.32
N GLN A 276 -10.72 -0.08 27.47
CA GLN A 276 -9.95 1.13 27.79
C GLN A 276 -10.37 2.28 26.90
N THR A 277 -10.71 3.41 27.50
CA THR A 277 -10.99 4.63 26.75
C THR A 277 -9.69 5.21 26.18
N CYS A 278 -9.71 5.58 24.92
CA CYS A 278 -8.56 6.19 24.23
C CYS A 278 -8.20 7.54 24.85
N VAL A 279 -7.06 7.61 25.52
CA VAL A 279 -6.55 8.82 26.17
C VAL A 279 -6.41 10.00 25.19
N VAL A 280 -6.05 9.73 23.93
CA VAL A 280 -5.92 10.78 22.90
C VAL A 280 -7.29 11.42 22.60
N HIS A 281 -8.35 10.60 22.49
CA HIS A 281 -9.71 11.09 22.30
C HIS A 281 -10.20 11.84 23.54
N LEU A 282 -9.91 11.35 24.73
CA LEU A 282 -10.28 11.99 25.99
C LEU A 282 -9.63 13.38 26.11
N ILE A 283 -8.33 13.50 25.80
CA ILE A 283 -7.63 14.79 25.74
C ILE A 283 -8.28 15.72 24.72
N ARG A 284 -8.54 15.23 23.50
CA ARG A 284 -9.19 16.05 22.45
C ARG A 284 -10.58 16.51 22.87
N ALA A 285 -11.38 15.65 23.48
CA ALA A 285 -12.70 15.99 24.00
C ALA A 285 -12.61 17.10 25.07
N SER A 286 -11.70 16.97 26.03
CA SER A 286 -11.46 17.97 27.08
C SER A 286 -11.06 19.33 26.47
N MET A 287 -10.23 19.32 25.41
CA MET A 287 -9.76 20.56 24.75
C MET A 287 -10.86 21.33 24.00
N ARG A 288 -12.04 20.72 23.74
CA ARG A 288 -13.19 21.45 23.16
C ARG A 288 -13.72 22.51 24.10
N PHE A 289 -13.57 22.32 25.41
CA PHE A 289 -14.01 23.26 26.44
C PHE A 289 -12.97 24.33 26.78
N VAL A 290 -11.74 24.25 26.23
CA VAL A 290 -10.59 25.07 26.61
C VAL A 290 -10.24 26.08 25.52
N SER A 291 -10.09 27.35 25.91
CA SER A 291 -9.62 28.41 24.97
C SER A 291 -8.25 28.05 24.39
N TYR A 292 -7.98 28.47 23.15
CA TYR A 292 -6.74 28.15 22.44
C TYR A 292 -5.48 28.53 23.24
N SER A 293 -5.49 29.72 23.92
CA SER A 293 -4.38 30.20 24.73
C SER A 293 -4.04 29.31 25.93
N ASP A 294 -5.05 28.63 26.50
CA ASP A 294 -4.88 27.83 27.71
C ASP A 294 -4.65 26.32 27.43
N ARG A 295 -4.83 25.88 26.19
CA ARG A 295 -4.72 24.45 25.82
C ARG A 295 -3.40 23.82 26.24
N LYS A 296 -2.28 24.51 26.04
CA LYS A 296 -0.96 24.01 26.41
C LYS A 296 -0.82 23.80 27.92
N ALA A 297 -1.34 24.73 28.70
CA ALA A 297 -1.31 24.67 30.17
C ALA A 297 -2.25 23.58 30.69
N VAL A 298 -3.46 23.46 30.15
CA VAL A 298 -4.40 22.40 30.51
C VAL A 298 -3.84 21.03 30.13
N ALA A 299 -3.25 20.85 28.94
CA ALA A 299 -2.61 19.61 28.54
C ALA A 299 -1.49 19.17 29.50
N ALA A 300 -0.69 20.13 30.00
CA ALA A 300 0.33 19.85 31.00
C ALA A 300 -0.26 19.38 32.32
N MET A 301 -1.43 19.89 32.72
CA MET A 301 -2.14 19.47 33.95
C MET A 301 -2.84 18.12 33.80
N LEU A 302 -3.26 17.75 32.61
CA LEU A 302 -3.86 16.44 32.32
C LEU A 302 -2.82 15.32 32.28
N ARG A 303 -1.58 15.63 31.93
CA ARG A 303 -0.54 14.61 31.75
C ARG A 303 -0.30 13.73 32.98
N PRO A 304 -0.18 14.26 34.22
CA PRO A 304 -0.01 13.44 35.42
C PRO A 304 -1.14 12.43 35.65
N ILE A 305 -2.35 12.69 35.16
CA ILE A 305 -3.51 11.82 35.31
C ILE A 305 -3.28 10.51 34.53
N TYR A 306 -3.05 10.61 33.22
CA TYR A 306 -2.91 9.43 32.35
C TYR A 306 -1.52 8.79 32.36
N THR A 307 -0.54 9.39 33.02
CA THR A 307 0.79 8.80 33.24
C THR A 307 0.98 8.33 34.68
N ALA A 308 -0.06 8.37 35.49
CA ALA A 308 -0.02 7.93 36.88
C ALA A 308 0.32 6.44 37.00
N ALA A 309 1.04 6.07 38.04
CA ALA A 309 1.46 4.69 38.28
C ALA A 309 0.32 3.75 38.70
N ASN A 310 -0.76 4.30 39.25
CA ASN A 310 -1.93 3.59 39.72
C ASN A 310 -3.15 4.53 39.81
N GLU A 311 -4.32 3.98 40.09
CA GLU A 311 -5.60 4.70 40.16
C GLU A 311 -5.56 5.82 41.22
N ASP A 312 -5.06 5.54 42.44
CA ASP A 312 -4.99 6.54 43.51
C ASP A 312 -4.18 7.77 43.09
N ALA A 313 -3.04 7.55 42.46
CA ALA A 313 -2.20 8.64 41.93
C ALA A 313 -2.91 9.40 40.82
N ALA A 314 -3.68 8.74 39.95
CA ALA A 314 -4.48 9.37 38.92
C ALA A 314 -5.59 10.26 39.52
N LEU A 315 -6.32 9.75 40.52
CA LEU A 315 -7.36 10.49 41.24
C LEU A 315 -6.78 11.72 41.96
N MET A 316 -5.61 11.60 42.59
CA MET A 316 -4.92 12.73 43.22
C MET A 316 -4.51 13.80 42.18
N ALA A 317 -4.01 13.39 41.02
CA ALA A 317 -3.66 14.31 39.95
C ALA A 317 -4.90 15.01 39.38
N LEU A 318 -6.02 14.28 39.24
CA LEU A 318 -7.30 14.85 38.80
C LEU A 318 -7.84 15.86 39.81
N ALA A 319 -7.81 15.56 41.11
CA ALA A 319 -8.20 16.49 42.18
C ALA A 319 -7.31 17.76 42.15
N THR A 320 -5.98 17.59 41.97
CA THR A 320 -5.06 18.72 41.84
C THR A 320 -5.40 19.60 40.65
N PHE A 321 -5.75 19.00 39.50
CA PHE A 321 -6.23 19.75 38.34
C PHE A 321 -7.55 20.48 38.64
N ALA A 322 -8.51 19.81 39.21
CA ALA A 322 -9.82 20.36 39.59
C ALA A 322 -9.71 21.59 40.48
N ASP A 323 -8.80 21.56 41.47
CA ASP A 323 -8.60 22.67 42.42
C ASP A 323 -7.79 23.84 41.84
N SER A 324 -7.10 23.62 40.73
CA SER A 324 -6.30 24.64 40.07
C SER A 324 -7.16 25.78 39.51
N LYS A 325 -6.51 26.93 39.21
CA LYS A 325 -7.18 28.06 38.51
C LYS A 325 -7.76 27.61 37.15
N LEU A 326 -7.09 26.73 36.44
CA LEU A 326 -7.54 26.23 35.14
C LEU A 326 -8.69 25.23 35.30
N GLY A 327 -8.66 24.35 36.27
CA GLY A 327 -9.76 23.43 36.57
C GLY A 327 -11.04 24.17 36.93
N LYS A 328 -10.94 25.18 37.81
CA LYS A 328 -12.06 26.07 38.16
C LYS A 328 -12.59 26.88 36.98
N LYS A 329 -11.71 27.28 36.05
CA LYS A 329 -12.09 27.98 34.79
C LYS A 329 -12.75 27.04 33.77
N TYR A 330 -12.37 25.76 33.75
CA TYR A 330 -12.83 24.76 32.76
C TYR A 330 -13.42 23.51 33.45
N PRO A 331 -14.50 23.63 34.23
CA PRO A 331 -15.05 22.49 34.98
C PRO A 331 -15.51 21.35 34.05
N ALA A 332 -15.96 21.64 32.82
CA ALA A 332 -16.35 20.65 31.87
C ALA A 332 -15.14 19.82 31.35
N ALA A 333 -13.94 20.41 31.28
CA ALA A 333 -12.73 19.68 30.96
C ALA A 333 -12.30 18.75 32.11
N VAL A 334 -12.54 19.14 33.36
CA VAL A 334 -12.34 18.27 34.55
C VAL A 334 -13.33 17.10 34.54
N ALA A 335 -14.61 17.39 34.31
CA ALA A 335 -15.68 16.37 34.30
C ALA A 335 -15.55 15.35 33.15
N SER A 336 -14.68 15.58 32.17
CA SER A 336 -14.42 14.64 31.10
C SER A 336 -13.51 13.47 31.53
N TRP A 337 -12.88 13.57 32.70
CA TRP A 337 -11.92 12.60 33.26
C TRP A 337 -12.51 11.86 34.47
#